data_f1ecf1cbfd4becde20f28401598b3cd9
#
_entry.id   f1ecf1cbfd4becde20f28401598b3cd9
#
_cell.length_a   1.000
_cell.length_b   1.000
_cell.length_c   1.000
_cell.angle_alpha   90.00
_cell.angle_beta   90.00
_cell.angle_gamma   90.00
#
_symmetry.space_group_name_H-M   'P 1'
#
loop_
_entity.id
_entity.type
_entity.pdbx_description
1 polymer ?
#
loop_
_entity_poly.entity_id
_entity_poly.type
_entity_poly.pdbx_seq_one_letter_code
_entity_poly.pdbx_strand_id
1 'polypeptide(L)'
;MGAGCTKEPRVNETNKRNNKLLMNLKTSLKLKITQVETQIKEKNREIEKYKESAKTYLRNGNKFNAKRQLKKKKFNEEIVKKLNTQIQILDDQQMLLENTEINQDITETVKKVNEKIKQVTNNVDIRELEKVVEDMKEQKKNKKNLMRKLMKC
;
A
#
# COMPACT_ATOMS: atom_id res chain seq x y z
N MET A 1 -3.86 16.00 -59.29
CA MET A 1 -3.42 15.28 -58.67
C MET A 1 -3.16 15.21 -57.23
N GLY A 2 -3.50 14.38 -56.71
CA GLY A 2 -3.32 13.61 -55.64
C GLY A 2 -2.60 14.07 -54.45
N ALA A 3 -2.74 15.18 -54.12
CA ALA A 3 -2.12 15.58 -52.89
C ALA A 3 -2.57 14.70 -51.77
N GLY A 4 -1.94 13.63 -51.61
CA GLY A 4 -2.24 12.72 -50.56
C GLY A 4 -2.36 13.40 -49.23
N CYS A 5 -3.54 13.70 -48.87
CA CYS A 5 -3.88 14.06 -47.51
C CYS A 5 -3.82 12.85 -46.62
N THR A 6 -2.66 12.25 -46.51
CA THR A 6 -2.48 11.02 -45.78
C THR A 6 -2.02 11.23 -44.34
N LYS A 7 -2.08 12.45 -43.81
CA LYS A 7 -1.68 12.73 -42.43
C LYS A 7 -2.77 12.50 -41.39
N GLU A 8 -4.03 12.39 -41.79
CA GLU A 8 -5.14 12.15 -40.87
C GLU A 8 -5.15 10.77 -40.22
N PRO A 9 -4.79 9.66 -40.90
CA PRO A 9 -4.76 8.34 -40.27
C PRO A 9 -3.73 8.18 -39.14
N ARG A 10 -2.61 8.92 -39.22
CA ARG A 10 -1.55 8.85 -38.18
C ARG A 10 -1.97 9.48 -36.85
N VAL A 11 -2.69 10.58 -36.90
CA VAL A 11 -3.19 11.27 -35.70
C VAL A 11 -4.26 10.41 -35.01
N ASN A 12 -5.14 9.79 -35.77
CA ASN A 12 -6.17 8.90 -35.25
C ASN A 12 -5.59 7.62 -34.63
N GLU A 13 -4.54 7.05 -35.22
CA GLU A 13 -3.86 5.88 -34.66
C GLU A 13 -3.13 6.21 -33.36
N THR A 14 -2.47 7.36 -33.27
CA THR A 14 -1.81 7.80 -32.05
C THR A 14 -2.82 8.06 -30.94
N ASN A 15 -3.95 8.68 -31.23
CA ASN A 15 -5.02 8.89 -30.26
C ASN A 15 -5.66 7.56 -29.81
N LYS A 16 -5.84 6.61 -30.70
CA LYS A 16 -6.31 5.26 -30.36
C LYS A 16 -5.34 4.52 -29.45
N ARG A 17 -4.04 4.61 -29.72
CA ARG A 17 -3.00 4.01 -28.88
C ARG A 17 -2.99 4.66 -27.50
N ASN A 18 -3.05 5.97 -27.43
CA ASN A 18 -3.07 6.71 -26.17
C ASN A 18 -4.31 6.40 -25.36
N ASN A 19 -5.47 6.31 -25.97
CA ASN A 19 -6.71 5.92 -25.31
C ASN A 19 -6.66 4.48 -24.79
N LYS A 20 -6.07 3.57 -25.56
CA LYS A 20 -5.89 2.17 -25.13
C LYS A 20 -4.93 2.07 -23.93
N LEU A 21 -3.82 2.79 -23.96
CA LEU A 21 -2.87 2.88 -22.83
C LEU A 21 -3.55 3.43 -21.58
N LEU A 22 -4.33 4.49 -21.75
CA LEU A 22 -5.07 5.12 -20.67
C LEU A 22 -6.08 4.14 -20.04
N MET A 23 -6.85 3.42 -20.87
CA MET A 23 -7.79 2.41 -20.38
C MET A 23 -7.09 1.27 -19.65
N ASN A 24 -5.98 0.78 -20.19
CA ASN A 24 -5.19 -0.28 -19.56
C ASN A 24 -4.65 0.16 -18.20
N LEU A 25 -4.18 1.40 -18.11
CA LEU A 25 -3.65 1.95 -16.87
C LEU A 25 -4.76 2.15 -15.83
N LYS A 26 -5.93 2.63 -16.22
CA LYS A 26 -7.11 2.73 -15.35
C LYS A 26 -7.52 1.37 -14.79
N THR A 27 -7.56 0.36 -15.64
CA THR A 27 -7.89 -1.01 -15.22
C THR A 27 -6.85 -1.56 -14.26
N SER A 28 -5.58 -1.33 -14.54
CA SER A 28 -4.46 -1.73 -13.68
C SER A 28 -4.54 -1.06 -12.31
N LEU A 29 -4.87 0.24 -12.25
CA LEU A 29 -5.05 0.97 -10.99
C LEU A 29 -6.21 0.44 -10.18
N LYS A 30 -7.37 0.19 -10.80
CA LYS A 30 -8.53 -0.40 -10.12
C LYS A 30 -8.20 -1.76 -9.52
N LEU A 31 -7.49 -2.60 -10.27
CA LEU A 31 -7.05 -3.90 -9.81
C LEU A 31 -6.13 -3.77 -8.60
N LYS A 32 -5.18 -2.84 -8.65
CA LYS A 32 -4.24 -2.58 -7.55
C LYS A 32 -4.96 -2.09 -6.30
N ILE A 33 -5.90 -1.18 -6.44
CA ILE A 33 -6.72 -0.69 -5.33
C ILE A 33 -7.49 -1.85 -4.69
N THR A 34 -8.11 -2.70 -5.49
CA THR A 34 -8.83 -3.88 -4.99
C THR A 34 -7.91 -4.83 -4.23
N GLN A 35 -6.69 -5.06 -4.73
CA GLN A 35 -5.69 -5.89 -4.04
C GLN A 35 -5.32 -5.30 -2.68
N VAL A 36 -5.07 -3.99 -2.61
CA VAL A 36 -4.73 -3.32 -1.35
C VAL A 36 -5.90 -3.35 -0.37
N GLU A 37 -7.13 -3.12 -0.85
CA GLU A 37 -8.34 -3.23 -0.02
C GLU A 37 -8.51 -4.63 0.56
N THR A 38 -8.22 -5.68 -0.23
CA THR A 38 -8.25 -7.07 0.23
C THR A 38 -7.22 -7.31 1.31
N GLN A 39 -6.01 -6.79 1.16
CA GLN A 39 -4.96 -6.86 2.18
C GLN A 39 -5.38 -6.16 3.48
N ILE A 40 -6.03 -5.02 3.39
CA ILE A 40 -6.57 -4.30 4.56
C ILE A 40 -7.60 -5.15 5.29
N LYS A 41 -8.51 -5.78 4.57
CA LYS A 41 -9.51 -6.69 5.16
C LYS A 41 -8.87 -7.85 5.91
N GLU A 42 -7.86 -8.46 5.31
CA GLU A 42 -7.12 -9.56 5.96
C GLU A 42 -6.41 -9.11 7.22
N LYS A 43 -5.74 -7.95 7.17
CA LYS A 43 -5.06 -7.38 8.34
C LYS A 43 -6.04 -6.99 9.44
N ASN A 44 -7.19 -6.45 9.10
CA ASN A 44 -8.24 -6.14 10.08
C ASN A 44 -8.79 -7.41 10.77
N ARG A 45 -8.91 -8.51 10.05
CA ARG A 45 -9.27 -9.81 10.64
C ARG A 45 -8.21 -10.29 11.63
N GLU A 46 -6.94 -10.19 11.27
CA GLU A 46 -5.83 -10.54 12.16
C GLU A 46 -5.82 -9.65 13.41
N ILE A 47 -6.07 -8.35 13.26
CA ILE A 47 -6.16 -7.40 14.37
C ILE A 47 -7.26 -7.82 15.35
N GLU A 48 -8.43 -8.19 14.86
CA GLU A 48 -9.52 -8.68 15.70
C GLU A 48 -9.17 -10.00 16.41
N LYS A 49 -8.50 -10.92 15.72
CA LYS A 49 -8.02 -12.18 16.32
C LYS A 49 -7.03 -11.92 17.45
N TYR A 50 -6.07 -11.04 17.25
CA TYR A 50 -5.09 -10.70 18.28
C TYR A 50 -5.73 -10.00 19.47
N LYS A 51 -6.71 -9.13 19.22
CA LYS A 51 -7.48 -8.46 20.26
C LYS A 51 -8.24 -9.45 21.13
N GLU A 52 -8.95 -10.40 20.53
CA GLU A 52 -9.70 -11.44 21.25
C GLU A 52 -8.76 -12.40 21.99
N SER A 53 -7.66 -12.79 21.36
CA SER A 53 -6.64 -13.61 21.98
C SER A 53 -6.03 -12.93 23.21
N ALA A 54 -5.73 -11.63 23.13
CA ALA A 54 -5.22 -10.85 24.25
C ALA A 54 -6.21 -10.80 25.41
N LYS A 55 -7.49 -10.62 25.13
CA LYS A 55 -8.55 -10.66 26.15
C LYS A 55 -8.62 -12.01 26.86
N THR A 56 -8.51 -13.10 26.10
CA THR A 56 -8.52 -14.45 26.64
C THR A 56 -7.33 -14.68 27.57
N TYR A 57 -6.14 -14.28 27.16
CA TYR A 57 -4.95 -14.39 28.02
C TYR A 57 -5.06 -13.55 29.30
N LEU A 58 -5.65 -12.35 29.22
CA LEU A 58 -5.87 -11.51 30.40
C LEU A 58 -6.84 -12.15 31.37
N ARG A 59 -7.92 -12.78 30.89
CA ARG A 59 -8.89 -13.50 31.74
C ARG A 59 -8.24 -14.68 32.48
N ASN A 60 -7.26 -15.34 31.83
CA ASN A 60 -6.51 -16.45 32.40
C ASN A 60 -5.32 -16.00 33.26
N GLY A 61 -5.13 -14.71 33.45
CA GLY A 61 -4.03 -14.17 34.24
C GLY A 61 -2.67 -14.19 33.56
N ASN A 62 -2.61 -14.52 32.27
CA ASN A 62 -1.38 -14.60 31.51
C ASN A 62 -1.06 -13.24 30.83
N LYS A 63 -0.54 -12.32 31.62
CA LYS A 63 -0.20 -10.97 31.16
C LYS A 63 0.89 -10.96 30.08
N PHE A 64 1.83 -11.87 30.15
CA PHE A 64 2.93 -11.94 29.21
C PHE A 64 2.45 -12.25 27.79
N ASN A 65 1.65 -13.27 27.62
CA ASN A 65 1.09 -13.65 26.33
C ASN A 65 0.08 -12.62 25.83
N ALA A 66 -0.70 -12.00 26.72
CA ALA A 66 -1.59 -10.89 26.37
C ALA A 66 -0.82 -9.72 25.74
N LYS A 67 0.31 -9.32 26.32
CA LYS A 67 1.19 -8.27 25.76
C LYS A 67 1.76 -8.63 24.41
N ARG A 68 2.13 -9.91 24.21
CA ARG A 68 2.59 -10.38 22.89
C ARG A 68 1.53 -10.23 21.82
N GLN A 69 0.28 -10.59 22.14
CA GLN A 69 -0.83 -10.44 21.22
C GLN A 69 -1.12 -8.97 20.90
N LEU A 70 -1.08 -8.08 21.88
CA LEU A 70 -1.26 -6.65 21.69
C LEU A 70 -0.17 -6.03 20.82
N LYS A 71 1.07 -6.50 20.92
CA LYS A 71 2.15 -6.07 20.04
C LYS A 71 1.92 -6.46 18.59
N LYS A 72 1.47 -7.68 18.36
CA LYS A 72 1.11 -8.17 17.02
C LYS A 72 -0.06 -7.37 16.43
N LYS A 73 -1.04 -7.07 17.27
CA LYS A 73 -2.16 -6.19 16.90
C LYS A 73 -1.67 -4.83 16.46
N LYS A 74 -0.81 -4.18 17.26
CA LYS A 74 -0.26 -2.86 16.96
C LYS A 74 0.56 -2.87 15.68
N PHE A 75 1.35 -3.90 15.44
CA PHE A 75 2.11 -4.10 14.21
C PHE A 75 1.19 -4.10 12.98
N ASN A 76 0.11 -4.87 13.04
CA ASN A 76 -0.87 -4.93 11.95
C ASN A 76 -1.63 -3.61 11.77
N GLU A 77 -1.93 -2.87 12.84
CA GLU A 77 -2.52 -1.53 12.76
C GLU A 77 -1.62 -0.55 12.00
N GLU A 78 -0.31 -0.61 12.22
CA GLU A 78 0.66 0.20 11.47
C GLU A 78 0.69 -0.18 9.99
N ILE A 79 0.61 -1.47 9.67
CA ILE A 79 0.50 -1.95 8.29
C ILE A 79 -0.77 -1.40 7.62
N VAL A 80 -1.90 -1.44 8.30
CA VAL A 80 -3.17 -0.90 7.78
C VAL A 80 -3.08 0.60 7.50
N LYS A 81 -2.43 1.37 8.35
CA LYS A 81 -2.19 2.80 8.09
C LYS A 81 -1.42 3.03 6.80
N LYS A 82 -0.38 2.24 6.56
CA LYS A 82 0.44 2.34 5.34
C LYS A 82 -0.34 1.92 4.10
N LEU A 83 -1.14 0.87 4.21
CA LEU A 83 -2.00 0.43 3.11
C LEU A 83 -3.06 1.49 2.77
N ASN A 84 -3.63 2.15 3.76
CA ASN A 84 -4.56 3.27 3.54
C ASN A 84 -3.87 4.45 2.84
N THR A 85 -2.62 4.76 3.19
CA THR A 85 -1.83 5.78 2.49
C THR A 85 -1.60 5.40 1.03
N GLN A 86 -1.31 4.14 0.75
CA GLN A 86 -1.19 3.63 -0.61
C GLN A 86 -2.48 3.80 -1.41
N ILE A 87 -3.62 3.51 -0.82
CA ILE A 87 -4.93 3.72 -1.47
C ILE A 87 -5.12 5.18 -1.83
N GLN A 88 -4.80 6.11 -0.92
CA GLN A 88 -4.91 7.54 -1.21
C GLN A 88 -4.04 7.95 -2.40
N ILE A 89 -2.81 7.46 -2.47
CA ILE A 89 -1.92 7.73 -3.61
C ILE A 89 -2.50 7.16 -4.90
N LEU A 90 -3.03 5.95 -4.88
CA LEU A 90 -3.63 5.31 -6.04
C LEU A 90 -4.91 6.03 -6.49
N ASP A 91 -5.74 6.47 -5.56
CA ASP A 91 -6.93 7.27 -5.84
C ASP A 91 -6.56 8.60 -6.49
N ASP A 92 -5.52 9.28 -5.99
CA ASP A 92 -5.02 10.53 -6.59
C ASP A 92 -4.54 10.31 -8.02
N GLN A 93 -3.86 9.19 -8.29
CA GLN A 93 -3.45 8.84 -9.65
C GLN A 93 -4.66 8.55 -10.55
N GLN A 94 -5.69 7.91 -10.01
CA GLN A 94 -6.92 7.65 -10.74
C GLN A 94 -7.63 8.95 -11.13
N MET A 95 -7.73 9.91 -10.21
CA MET A 95 -8.27 11.25 -10.48
C MET A 95 -7.44 11.99 -11.54
N LEU A 96 -6.12 11.88 -11.48
CA LEU A 96 -5.23 12.46 -12.47
C LEU A 96 -5.48 11.89 -13.87
N LEU A 97 -5.69 10.59 -13.98
CA LEU A 97 -6.01 9.93 -15.25
C LEU A 97 -7.38 10.35 -15.80
N GLU A 98 -8.38 10.50 -14.95
CA GLU A 98 -9.70 10.98 -15.33
C GLU A 98 -9.62 12.42 -15.89
N ASN A 99 -8.84 13.28 -15.27
CA ASN A 99 -8.62 14.65 -15.75
C ASN A 99 -7.80 14.69 -17.04
N THR A 100 -6.95 13.71 -17.28
CA THR A 100 -6.07 13.66 -18.44
C THR A 100 -6.79 13.30 -19.73
N GLU A 101 -7.97 12.71 -19.67
CA GLU A 101 -8.81 12.47 -20.86
C GLU A 101 -9.12 13.76 -21.63
N ILE A 102 -9.04 14.89 -20.96
CA ILE A 102 -9.32 16.22 -21.51
C ILE A 102 -8.05 16.89 -22.06
N ASN A 103 -6.87 16.44 -21.68
CA ASN A 103 -5.59 17.06 -22.02
C ASN A 103 -4.78 16.23 -23.03
N GLN A 104 -4.03 16.95 -23.90
CA GLN A 104 -3.28 16.37 -25.00
C GLN A 104 -2.00 15.61 -24.61
N ASP A 105 -1.52 15.75 -23.36
CA ASP A 105 -0.28 15.13 -22.88
C ASP A 105 -0.51 13.81 -22.12
N ILE A 106 -1.30 12.94 -22.72
CA ILE A 106 -1.63 11.62 -22.15
C ILE A 106 -0.37 10.78 -21.91
N THR A 107 0.58 10.81 -22.83
CA THR A 107 1.79 9.97 -22.75
C THR A 107 2.66 10.30 -21.54
N GLU A 108 2.87 11.58 -21.28
CA GLU A 108 3.67 12.05 -20.14
C GLU A 108 3.00 11.73 -18.80
N THR A 109 1.69 11.94 -18.72
CA THR A 109 0.89 11.62 -17.55
C THR A 109 0.90 10.13 -17.26
N VAL A 110 0.75 9.29 -18.30
CA VAL A 110 0.83 7.82 -18.19
C VAL A 110 2.18 7.38 -17.62
N LYS A 111 3.28 7.97 -18.07
CA LYS A 111 4.63 7.70 -17.52
C LYS A 111 4.72 8.05 -16.04
N LYS A 112 4.29 9.24 -15.65
CA LYS A 112 4.32 9.69 -14.25
C LYS A 112 3.49 8.81 -13.34
N VAL A 113 2.29 8.46 -13.75
CA VAL A 113 1.41 7.58 -13.00
C VAL A 113 2.02 6.18 -12.86
N ASN A 114 2.58 5.64 -13.94
CA ASN A 114 3.19 4.32 -13.93
C ASN A 114 4.42 4.27 -13.02
N GLU A 115 5.25 5.31 -13.01
CA GLU A 115 6.38 5.43 -12.08
C GLU A 115 5.91 5.49 -10.62
N LYS A 116 4.86 6.24 -10.33
CA LYS A 116 4.27 6.31 -8.98
C LYS A 116 3.73 4.97 -8.52
N ILE A 117 3.05 4.22 -9.39
CA ILE A 117 2.54 2.88 -9.09
C ILE A 117 3.70 1.94 -8.78
N LYS A 118 4.79 1.97 -9.54
CA LYS A 118 5.99 1.17 -9.30
C LYS A 118 6.64 1.51 -7.96
N GLN A 119 6.75 2.78 -7.61
CA GLN A 119 7.30 3.21 -6.31
C GLN A 119 6.46 2.71 -5.15
N VAL A 120 5.15 2.80 -5.25
CA VAL A 120 4.22 2.30 -4.22
C VAL A 120 4.32 0.78 -4.10
N THR A 121 4.48 0.07 -5.22
CA THR A 121 4.48 -1.40 -5.23
C THR A 121 5.80 -2.00 -4.76
N ASN A 122 6.95 -1.42 -5.12
CA ASN A 122 8.25 -2.09 -4.97
C ASN A 122 9.13 -1.59 -3.82
N ASN A 123 9.01 -0.35 -3.36
CA ASN A 123 10.02 0.23 -2.47
C ASN A 123 9.53 0.65 -1.10
N VAL A 124 8.25 0.96 -0.92
CA VAL A 124 7.76 1.56 0.31
C VAL A 124 7.41 0.50 1.35
N ASP A 125 6.86 -0.63 0.93
CA ASP A 125 6.34 -1.66 1.85
C ASP A 125 7.44 -2.46 2.55
N ILE A 126 8.48 -2.85 1.83
CA ILE A 126 9.53 -3.73 2.36
C ILE A 126 10.43 -2.98 3.35
N ARG A 127 10.85 -1.76 3.02
CA ARG A 127 11.71 -0.94 3.88
C ARG A 127 11.01 -0.51 5.17
N GLU A 128 9.75 -0.15 5.08
CA GLU A 128 8.98 0.26 6.25
C GLU A 128 8.60 -0.91 7.13
N LEU A 129 8.30 -2.08 6.54
CA LEU A 129 8.10 -3.32 7.29
C LEU A 129 9.38 -3.75 8.00
N GLU A 130 10.54 -3.64 7.36
CA GLU A 130 11.83 -3.91 7.98
C GLU A 130 12.10 -2.98 9.15
N LYS A 131 11.83 -1.67 9.04
CA LYS A 131 11.95 -0.71 10.14
C LYS A 131 11.05 -1.06 11.32
N VAL A 132 9.81 -1.43 11.07
CA VAL A 132 8.87 -1.80 12.14
C VAL A 132 9.34 -3.08 12.83
N VAL A 133 9.84 -4.07 12.08
CA VAL A 133 10.40 -5.29 12.64
C VAL A 133 11.65 -4.99 13.47
N GLU A 134 12.53 -4.10 13.02
CA GLU A 134 13.71 -3.68 13.80
C GLU A 134 13.33 -2.95 15.08
N ASP A 135 12.38 -2.01 15.01
CA ASP A 135 11.87 -1.30 16.18
C ASP A 135 11.26 -2.27 17.21
N MET A 136 10.56 -3.29 16.76
CA MET A 136 10.04 -4.33 17.64
C MET A 136 11.16 -5.17 18.28
N LYS A 137 12.23 -5.46 17.56
CA LYS A 137 13.41 -6.17 18.09
C LYS A 137 14.15 -5.33 19.11
N GLU A 138 14.31 -4.04 18.90
CA GLU A 138 14.92 -3.11 19.87
C GLU A 138 14.09 -3.00 21.15
N GLN A 139 12.78 -2.88 21.04
CA GLN A 139 11.89 -2.85 22.20
C GLN A 139 11.97 -4.15 23.01
N LYS A 140 12.14 -5.30 22.35
CA LYS A 140 12.38 -6.59 23.04
C LYS A 140 13.70 -6.60 23.77
N LYS A 141 14.78 -6.08 23.18
CA LYS A 141 16.10 -5.99 23.82
C LYS A 141 16.05 -5.07 25.04
N ASN A 142 15.41 -3.91 24.92
CA ASN A 142 15.28 -2.95 26.01
C ASN A 142 14.46 -3.52 27.17
N LYS A 143 13.41 -4.27 26.90
CA LYS A 143 12.63 -4.96 27.93
C LYS A 143 13.41 -6.07 28.62
N LYS A 144 14.18 -6.88 27.88
CA LYS A 144 15.06 -7.89 28.46
C LYS A 144 16.15 -7.27 29.34
N ASN A 145 16.74 -6.17 28.89
CA ASN A 145 17.75 -5.46 29.68
C ASN A 145 17.15 -4.81 30.94
N LEU A 146 15.94 -4.28 30.85
CA LEU A 146 15.23 -3.71 31.99
C LEU A 146 14.87 -4.82 33.02
N MET A 147 14.40 -5.96 32.57
CA MET A 147 14.13 -7.12 33.44
C MET A 147 15.40 -7.67 34.07
N ARG A 148 16.52 -7.74 33.33
CA ARG A 148 17.82 -8.14 33.89
C ARG A 148 18.30 -7.17 34.96
N LYS A 149 18.12 -5.85 34.78
CA LYS A 149 18.46 -4.83 35.78
C LYS A 149 17.57 -4.92 37.01
N LEU A 150 16.29 -5.24 36.82
CA LEU A 150 15.33 -5.42 37.93
C LEU A 150 15.59 -6.70 38.71
N MET A 151 16.11 -7.76 38.06
CA MET A 151 16.46 -9.02 38.73
C MET A 151 17.80 -8.98 39.45
N LYS A 152 18.67 -8.02 39.18
CA LYS A 152 19.97 -7.84 39.86
C LYS A 152 19.90 -7.01 41.14
N CYS A 153 18.76 -6.41 41.41
CA CYS A 153 18.47 -5.79 42.68
C CYS A 153 17.66 -6.74 43.57
#